data_d694267e21f827a30e1029749572b134
#
_entry.id   d694267e21f827a30e1029749572b134
#
_cell.length_a   1.000
_cell.length_b   1.000
_cell.length_c   1.000
_cell.angle_alpha   90.00
_cell.angle_beta   90.00
_cell.angle_gamma   90.00
#
_symmetry.space_group_name_H-M   'P 1'
#
loop_
_entity.id
_entity.type
_entity.pdbx_description
1 polymer ?
#
loop_
_entity_poly.entity_id
_entity_poly.type
_entity_poly.pdbx_seq_one_letter_code
_entity_poly.pdbx_strand_id
1 'polypeptide(L)'
;MFKSKCLLLFSLACVLFLSGCATDLPRFGFRGKATGPAHFTIDLSDQKACLYRGRTVVFQCHVSTGREGYDTPAGKYHVQQKDLDHRSTVYGAYCLPNRRIVVPDVDVRKNKKPPGTVFIGAPMPYFLRLKGAVGMHAGHVPGYPASHGCIRLPNSAARRFYDAAVVGTPVLIKR
;
A
#
# COMPACT_ATOMS: atom_id res chain seq x y z
N MET A 1 36.27 9.17 81.62
CA MET A 1 36.38 7.70 81.75
C MET A 1 35.44 7.09 80.68
N PHE A 2 35.97 6.15 79.92
CA PHE A 2 35.32 5.32 78.87
C PHE A 2 35.26 5.92 77.44
N LYS A 3 36.23 5.60 76.68
CA LYS A 3 36.60 4.49 75.77
C LYS A 3 35.78 4.53 74.45
N SER A 4 36.57 4.93 73.48
CA SER A 4 36.49 4.70 72.05
C SER A 4 35.94 3.35 71.63
N LYS A 5 35.13 3.30 70.63
CA LYS A 5 35.07 2.18 69.63
C LYS A 5 34.84 2.75 68.25
N CYS A 6 35.85 2.62 67.45
CA CYS A 6 35.91 2.79 66.03
C CYS A 6 35.01 1.71 65.35
N LEU A 7 34.06 2.08 64.48
CA LEU A 7 33.34 1.14 63.65
C LEU A 7 33.56 1.51 62.18
N LEU A 8 34.38 0.72 61.53
CA LEU A 8 34.64 0.74 60.11
C LEU A 8 33.34 0.36 59.35
N LEU A 9 32.79 1.28 58.57
CA LEU A 9 31.73 0.99 57.60
C LEU A 9 32.35 0.64 56.26
N PHE A 10 32.30 -0.65 55.92
CA PHE A 10 32.59 -1.16 54.59
C PHE A 10 31.48 -0.68 53.62
N SER A 11 31.83 0.23 52.72
CA SER A 11 30.98 0.64 51.63
C SER A 11 31.02 -0.43 50.54
N LEU A 12 29.96 -1.21 50.43
CA LEU A 12 29.73 -2.19 49.36
C LEU A 12 29.17 -1.46 48.17
N ALA A 13 30.02 -1.09 47.21
CA ALA A 13 29.61 -0.52 45.93
C ALA A 13 28.94 -1.61 45.08
N CYS A 14 27.61 -1.59 45.04
CA CYS A 14 26.83 -2.44 44.15
C CYS A 14 26.89 -1.85 42.74
N VAL A 15 27.77 -2.36 41.89
CA VAL A 15 27.83 -2.05 40.46
C VAL A 15 26.71 -2.81 39.76
N LEU A 16 25.58 -2.14 39.52
CA LEU A 16 24.53 -2.64 38.65
C LEU A 16 25.01 -2.60 37.20
N PHE A 17 25.42 -3.75 36.67
CA PHE A 17 25.57 -3.96 35.25
C PHE A 17 24.15 -3.94 34.61
N LEU A 18 23.76 -2.79 34.07
CA LEU A 18 22.66 -2.70 33.14
C LEU A 18 23.12 -3.30 31.81
N SER A 19 22.92 -4.61 31.65
CA SER A 19 22.98 -5.27 30.34
C SER A 19 21.85 -4.76 29.50
N GLY A 20 22.09 -3.68 28.77
CA GLY A 20 21.19 -3.22 27.71
C GLY A 20 21.20 -4.25 26.58
N CYS A 21 20.18 -5.09 26.52
CA CYS A 21 19.85 -5.80 25.28
C CYS A 21 19.46 -4.75 24.24
N ALA A 22 20.45 -4.25 23.51
CA ALA A 22 20.21 -3.58 22.25
C ALA A 22 19.68 -4.66 21.28
N THR A 23 18.36 -4.70 21.10
CA THR A 23 17.77 -5.44 20.00
C THR A 23 18.21 -4.75 18.72
N ASP A 24 19.24 -5.28 18.09
CA ASP A 24 19.65 -4.93 16.73
C ASP A 24 18.51 -5.30 15.79
N LEU A 25 17.58 -4.37 15.60
CA LEU A 25 16.69 -4.42 14.45
C LEU A 25 17.58 -4.35 13.20
N PRO A 26 17.47 -5.30 12.28
CA PRO A 26 18.24 -5.26 11.06
C PRO A 26 17.90 -3.95 10.33
N ARG A 27 18.82 -2.98 10.41
CA ARG A 27 18.82 -1.82 9.53
C ARG A 27 19.00 -2.36 8.12
N PHE A 28 17.92 -2.50 7.38
CA PHE A 28 17.96 -2.67 5.93
C PHE A 28 18.54 -1.39 5.32
N GLY A 29 19.82 -1.22 5.49
CA GLY A 29 20.59 -0.18 4.85
C GLY A 29 20.78 -0.56 3.38
N PHE A 30 19.89 -0.07 2.51
CA PHE A 30 20.11 -0.09 1.07
C PHE A 30 21.31 0.80 0.73
N ARG A 31 22.53 0.32 0.97
CA ARG A 31 23.78 0.94 0.48
C ARG A 31 23.97 0.50 -0.98
N GLY A 32 23.45 1.26 -1.91
CA GLY A 32 23.67 1.10 -3.34
C GLY A 32 22.47 1.64 -4.12
N LYS A 33 22.73 2.42 -5.17
CA LYS A 33 21.70 2.84 -6.10
C LYS A 33 21.22 1.59 -6.85
N ALA A 34 20.10 1.02 -6.46
CA ALA A 34 19.56 -0.15 -7.11
C ALA A 34 19.32 0.15 -8.60
N THR A 35 19.97 -0.61 -9.47
CA THR A 35 19.95 -0.43 -10.91
C THR A 35 19.13 -1.52 -11.59
N GLY A 36 18.74 -1.29 -12.85
CA GLY A 36 17.99 -2.23 -13.65
C GLY A 36 16.51 -1.87 -13.85
N PRO A 37 15.80 -2.65 -14.70
CA PRO A 37 14.42 -2.37 -15.04
C PRO A 37 13.51 -2.53 -13.82
N ALA A 38 12.46 -1.71 -13.77
CA ALA A 38 11.42 -1.85 -12.76
C ALA A 38 10.55 -3.07 -13.04
N HIS A 39 10.15 -3.78 -11.99
CA HIS A 39 9.05 -4.72 -12.03
C HIS A 39 8.35 -4.75 -10.67
N PHE A 40 7.12 -5.26 -10.62
CA PHE A 40 6.31 -5.25 -9.42
C PHE A 40 5.86 -6.66 -9.06
N THR A 41 5.75 -6.92 -7.75
CA THR A 41 5.06 -8.12 -7.26
C THR A 41 3.95 -7.70 -6.30
N ILE A 42 2.80 -8.34 -6.44
CA ILE A 42 1.65 -8.19 -5.55
C ILE A 42 1.41 -9.54 -4.89
N ASP A 43 1.44 -9.58 -3.57
CA ASP A 43 1.09 -10.74 -2.78
C ASP A 43 -0.34 -10.57 -2.24
N LEU A 44 -1.26 -11.42 -2.70
CA LEU A 44 -2.66 -11.36 -2.33
C LEU A 44 -2.89 -11.84 -0.90
N SER A 45 -2.08 -12.81 -0.43
CA SER A 45 -2.21 -13.36 0.93
C SER A 45 -1.72 -12.37 1.97
N ASP A 46 -0.57 -11.75 1.71
CA ASP A 46 0.05 -10.76 2.62
C ASP A 46 -0.51 -9.35 2.44
N GLN A 47 -1.36 -9.12 1.44
CA GLN A 47 -1.85 -7.78 1.05
C GLN A 47 -0.69 -6.78 0.92
N LYS A 48 0.32 -7.15 0.14
CA LYS A 48 1.57 -6.42 0.00
C LYS A 48 1.97 -6.22 -1.46
N ALA A 49 2.51 -5.04 -1.77
CA ALA A 49 3.13 -4.75 -3.05
C ALA A 49 4.62 -4.43 -2.87
N CYS A 50 5.46 -4.97 -3.75
CA CYS A 50 6.89 -4.68 -3.81
C CYS A 50 7.27 -4.13 -5.17
N LEU A 51 8.07 -3.05 -5.17
CA LEU A 51 8.71 -2.47 -6.34
C LEU A 51 10.17 -2.90 -6.35
N TYR A 52 10.60 -3.46 -7.46
CA TYR A 52 11.98 -3.90 -7.68
C TYR A 52 12.70 -3.03 -8.70
N ARG A 53 14.01 -2.93 -8.57
CA ARG A 53 14.96 -2.53 -9.61
C ARG A 53 15.97 -3.68 -9.80
N GLY A 54 15.96 -4.31 -10.97
CA GLY A 54 16.69 -5.56 -11.16
C GLY A 54 16.25 -6.59 -10.14
N ARG A 55 17.17 -7.11 -9.32
CA ARG A 55 16.89 -8.14 -8.28
C ARG A 55 16.61 -7.53 -6.89
N THR A 56 16.68 -6.22 -6.74
CA THR A 56 16.60 -5.53 -5.44
C THR A 56 15.21 -4.95 -5.22
N VAL A 57 14.61 -5.26 -4.06
CA VAL A 57 13.41 -4.55 -3.58
C VAL A 57 13.80 -3.14 -3.18
N VAL A 58 13.26 -2.14 -3.84
CA VAL A 58 13.53 -0.72 -3.55
C VAL A 58 12.42 -0.03 -2.79
N PHE A 59 11.23 -0.63 -2.79
CA PHE A 59 10.08 -0.13 -2.03
C PHE A 59 9.06 -1.23 -1.81
N GLN A 60 8.35 -1.19 -0.67
CA GLN A 60 7.22 -2.06 -0.38
C GLN A 60 6.15 -1.32 0.42
N CYS A 61 4.90 -1.74 0.29
CA CYS A 61 3.77 -1.21 1.05
C CYS A 61 2.66 -2.24 1.18
N HIS A 62 1.76 -2.01 2.16
CA HIS A 62 0.48 -2.72 2.18
C HIS A 62 -0.44 -2.22 1.08
N VAL A 63 -1.33 -3.10 0.62
CA VAL A 63 -2.33 -2.83 -0.40
C VAL A 63 -3.71 -3.31 0.07
N SER A 64 -4.75 -3.00 -0.72
CA SER A 64 -6.06 -3.62 -0.56
C SER A 64 -6.52 -4.10 -1.94
N THR A 65 -6.63 -5.41 -2.09
CA THR A 65 -7.02 -6.07 -3.34
C THR A 65 -8.52 -6.33 -3.40
N GLY A 66 -8.99 -7.04 -4.42
CA GLY A 66 -10.39 -7.39 -4.59
C GLY A 66 -10.94 -8.18 -3.40
N ARG A 67 -12.12 -7.76 -2.90
CA ARG A 67 -12.87 -8.52 -1.89
C ARG A 67 -13.50 -9.76 -2.51
N GLU A 68 -14.04 -10.63 -1.65
CA GLU A 68 -14.79 -11.82 -2.08
C GLU A 68 -15.85 -11.49 -3.14
N GLY A 69 -15.91 -12.29 -4.19
CA GLY A 69 -16.76 -12.06 -5.36
C GLY A 69 -16.27 -10.99 -6.36
N TYR A 70 -15.16 -10.32 -6.04
CA TYR A 70 -14.48 -9.32 -6.88
C TYR A 70 -12.97 -9.55 -6.88
N ASP A 71 -12.54 -10.79 -6.90
CA ASP A 71 -11.15 -11.18 -6.73
C ASP A 71 -10.21 -10.49 -7.73
N THR A 72 -9.08 -10.06 -7.22
CA THR A 72 -7.95 -9.67 -8.06
C THR A 72 -7.31 -10.95 -8.64
N PRO A 73 -7.31 -11.18 -9.96
CA PRO A 73 -6.80 -12.42 -10.51
C PRO A 73 -5.28 -12.50 -10.39
N ALA A 74 -4.79 -13.63 -9.84
CA ALA A 74 -3.36 -13.94 -9.84
C ALA A 74 -2.88 -14.21 -11.27
N GLY A 75 -1.60 -13.92 -11.54
CA GLY A 75 -1.01 -14.13 -12.86
C GLY A 75 0.16 -13.20 -13.17
N LYS A 76 0.66 -13.33 -14.39
CA LYS A 76 1.70 -12.44 -14.94
C LYS A 76 1.04 -11.41 -15.86
N TYR A 77 1.34 -10.16 -15.59
CA TYR A 77 0.79 -9.00 -16.30
C TYR A 77 1.88 -8.05 -16.72
N HIS A 78 1.51 -7.05 -17.51
CA HIS A 78 2.34 -5.88 -17.82
C HIS A 78 1.48 -4.64 -17.68
N VAL A 79 2.10 -3.52 -17.35
CA VAL A 79 1.44 -2.22 -17.39
C VAL A 79 1.04 -1.92 -18.84
N GLN A 80 -0.26 -1.82 -19.13
CA GLN A 80 -0.81 -1.57 -20.45
C GLN A 80 -1.02 -0.08 -20.73
N GLN A 81 -1.33 0.68 -19.68
CA GLN A 81 -1.63 2.11 -19.76
C GLN A 81 -1.29 2.77 -18.42
N LYS A 82 -0.89 4.03 -18.50
CA LYS A 82 -0.71 4.92 -17.33
C LYS A 82 -1.68 6.08 -17.48
N ASP A 83 -2.40 6.40 -16.40
CA ASP A 83 -3.34 7.51 -16.36
C ASP A 83 -3.23 8.20 -14.99
N LEU A 84 -2.85 9.47 -14.97
CA LEU A 84 -2.57 10.20 -13.73
C LEU A 84 -3.83 10.48 -12.91
N ASP A 85 -4.95 10.78 -13.57
CA ASP A 85 -6.22 11.20 -12.94
C ASP A 85 -7.41 10.36 -13.43
N HIS A 86 -7.21 9.05 -13.49
CA HIS A 86 -8.21 8.10 -13.94
C HIS A 86 -9.46 8.13 -13.05
N ARG A 87 -10.62 7.95 -13.68
CA ARG A 87 -11.90 7.75 -12.99
C ARG A 87 -12.57 6.47 -13.47
N SER A 88 -13.18 5.76 -12.55
CA SER A 88 -13.94 4.57 -12.88
C SER A 88 -15.14 4.92 -13.79
N THR A 89 -15.34 4.12 -14.83
CA THR A 89 -16.53 4.20 -15.69
C THR A 89 -17.68 3.34 -15.18
N VAL A 90 -17.43 2.51 -14.16
CA VAL A 90 -18.38 1.54 -13.63
C VAL A 90 -18.81 1.85 -12.21
N TYR A 91 -17.87 2.20 -11.35
CA TYR A 91 -18.09 2.43 -9.92
C TYR A 91 -17.98 3.90 -9.57
N GLY A 92 -18.91 4.41 -8.75
CA GLY A 92 -18.92 5.83 -8.40
C GLY A 92 -20.14 6.23 -7.60
N ALA A 93 -20.70 7.38 -7.93
CA ALA A 93 -21.90 7.91 -7.29
C ALA A 93 -22.82 8.58 -8.34
N TYR A 94 -24.12 8.57 -8.10
CA TYR A 94 -25.05 9.48 -8.76
C TYR A 94 -25.15 10.78 -7.95
N CYS A 95 -24.91 11.88 -8.61
CA CYS A 95 -24.86 13.21 -8.01
C CYS A 95 -25.81 14.18 -8.72
N LEU A 96 -26.28 15.20 -8.01
CA LEU A 96 -26.90 16.36 -8.64
C LEU A 96 -25.84 17.17 -9.42
N PRO A 97 -26.26 18.10 -10.31
CA PRO A 97 -25.33 18.99 -11.03
C PRO A 97 -24.39 19.79 -10.11
N ASN A 98 -24.83 20.13 -8.92
CA ASN A 98 -24.01 20.80 -7.89
C ASN A 98 -23.07 19.86 -7.14
N ARG A 99 -22.87 18.61 -7.63
CA ARG A 99 -22.04 17.54 -7.06
C ARG A 99 -22.50 16.96 -5.71
N ARG A 100 -23.69 17.33 -5.22
CA ARG A 100 -24.24 16.69 -4.02
C ARG A 100 -24.55 15.21 -4.34
N ILE A 101 -24.00 14.29 -3.57
CA ILE A 101 -24.23 12.85 -3.71
C ILE A 101 -25.70 12.54 -3.38
N VAL A 102 -26.37 11.82 -4.28
CA VAL A 102 -27.74 11.30 -4.12
C VAL A 102 -27.71 9.80 -3.83
N VAL A 103 -26.91 9.05 -4.60
CA VAL A 103 -26.71 7.62 -4.40
C VAL A 103 -25.20 7.35 -4.38
N PRO A 104 -24.62 6.97 -3.23
CA PRO A 104 -23.22 6.53 -3.14
C PRO A 104 -23.08 5.09 -3.63
N ASP A 105 -21.81 4.64 -3.79
CA ASP A 105 -21.41 3.25 -4.08
C ASP A 105 -22.16 2.60 -5.28
N VAL A 106 -22.37 3.40 -6.32
CA VAL A 106 -23.05 2.97 -7.54
C VAL A 106 -22.19 2.00 -8.35
N ASP A 107 -22.79 0.89 -8.78
CA ASP A 107 -22.39 0.11 -9.95
C ASP A 107 -23.39 0.40 -11.08
N VAL A 108 -22.99 1.11 -12.11
CA VAL A 108 -23.88 1.53 -13.21
C VAL A 108 -24.53 0.37 -13.96
N ARG A 109 -24.00 -0.84 -13.84
CA ARG A 109 -24.56 -2.05 -14.44
C ARG A 109 -25.75 -2.61 -13.65
N LYS A 110 -25.87 -2.23 -12.36
CA LYS A 110 -26.86 -2.74 -11.41
C LYS A 110 -27.82 -1.66 -10.93
N ASN A 111 -27.34 -0.45 -10.77
CA ASN A 111 -28.10 0.66 -10.20
C ASN A 111 -28.70 1.55 -11.29
N LYS A 112 -30.01 1.69 -11.28
CA LYS A 112 -30.70 2.65 -12.17
C LYS A 112 -30.33 4.07 -11.80
N LYS A 113 -30.11 4.90 -12.83
CA LYS A 113 -29.80 6.32 -12.66
C LYS A 113 -31.06 7.11 -12.25
N PRO A 114 -31.08 7.78 -11.08
CA PRO A 114 -32.20 8.63 -10.71
C PRO A 114 -32.34 9.84 -11.67
N PRO A 115 -33.57 10.33 -11.92
CA PRO A 115 -33.80 11.51 -12.74
C PRO A 115 -33.02 12.72 -12.17
N GLY A 116 -32.55 13.58 -13.06
CA GLY A 116 -31.82 14.81 -12.69
C GLY A 116 -30.41 14.60 -12.11
N THR A 117 -29.90 13.34 -12.09
CA THR A 117 -28.54 13.07 -11.61
C THR A 117 -27.56 12.81 -12.75
N VAL A 118 -26.27 12.97 -12.45
CA VAL A 118 -25.15 12.58 -13.30
C VAL A 118 -24.30 11.54 -12.58
N PHE A 119 -23.70 10.60 -13.32
CA PHE A 119 -22.75 9.66 -12.76
C PHE A 119 -21.38 10.34 -12.62
N ILE A 120 -20.79 10.25 -11.44
CA ILE A 120 -19.43 10.69 -11.17
C ILE A 120 -18.63 9.44 -10.75
N GLY A 121 -17.70 9.03 -11.61
CA GLY A 121 -16.83 7.87 -11.37
C GLY A 121 -15.91 8.08 -10.19
N ALA A 122 -15.68 7.02 -9.41
CA ALA A 122 -14.73 7.03 -8.30
C ALA A 122 -13.33 7.43 -8.78
N PRO A 123 -12.62 8.32 -8.09
CA PRO A 123 -11.26 8.71 -8.46
C PRO A 123 -10.28 7.55 -8.23
N MET A 124 -9.38 7.37 -9.18
CA MET A 124 -8.36 6.33 -9.19
C MET A 124 -7.01 6.94 -9.62
N PRO A 125 -6.47 7.91 -8.86
CA PRO A 125 -5.25 8.61 -9.26
C PRO A 125 -4.04 7.67 -9.30
N TYR A 126 -3.07 8.00 -10.18
CA TYR A 126 -1.88 7.18 -10.44
C TYR A 126 -2.23 5.78 -10.98
N PHE A 127 -3.21 5.70 -11.86
CA PHE A 127 -3.70 4.44 -12.38
C PHE A 127 -2.71 3.78 -13.34
N LEU A 128 -2.40 2.51 -13.05
CA LEU A 128 -1.62 1.61 -13.90
C LEU A 128 -2.54 0.46 -14.32
N ARG A 129 -2.98 0.44 -15.56
CA ARG A 129 -3.84 -0.63 -16.10
C ARG A 129 -3.02 -1.90 -16.33
N LEU A 130 -3.52 -3.03 -15.84
CA LEU A 130 -2.88 -4.35 -15.99
C LEU A 130 -3.63 -5.25 -16.99
N LYS A 131 -4.96 -5.38 -16.84
CA LYS A 131 -5.81 -6.18 -17.75
C LYS A 131 -7.27 -5.73 -17.63
N GLY A 132 -7.90 -5.39 -18.74
CA GLY A 132 -9.31 -4.97 -18.75
C GLY A 132 -9.55 -3.79 -17.80
N ALA A 133 -10.43 -3.99 -16.81
CA ALA A 133 -10.71 -2.99 -15.77
C ALA A 133 -9.79 -3.08 -14.54
N VAL A 134 -8.93 -4.12 -14.45
CA VAL A 134 -8.03 -4.32 -13.31
C VAL A 134 -6.78 -3.47 -13.46
N GLY A 135 -6.45 -2.74 -12.40
CA GLY A 135 -5.24 -1.91 -12.33
C GLY A 135 -4.81 -1.64 -10.89
N MET A 136 -3.70 -0.92 -10.76
CA MET A 136 -3.18 -0.39 -9.49
C MET A 136 -3.44 1.10 -9.44
N HIS A 137 -3.86 1.64 -8.30
CA HIS A 137 -4.11 3.08 -8.13
C HIS A 137 -4.10 3.49 -6.67
N ALA A 138 -4.04 4.80 -6.38
CA ALA A 138 -4.22 5.30 -5.03
C ALA A 138 -5.65 5.09 -4.53
N GLY A 139 -5.79 4.65 -3.28
CA GLY A 139 -7.10 4.45 -2.66
C GLY A 139 -7.00 4.08 -1.19
N HIS A 140 -8.16 3.90 -0.56
CA HIS A 140 -8.23 3.49 0.83
C HIS A 140 -7.73 2.04 1.01
N VAL A 141 -6.81 1.85 1.95
CA VAL A 141 -6.17 0.56 2.28
C VAL A 141 -6.49 0.20 3.73
N PRO A 142 -7.60 -0.50 3.98
CA PRO A 142 -8.07 -0.80 5.35
C PRO A 142 -7.29 -1.94 6.04
N GLY A 143 -6.35 -2.61 5.36
CA GLY A 143 -5.60 -3.74 5.89
C GLY A 143 -6.17 -5.12 5.49
N TYR A 144 -7.22 -5.15 4.69
CA TYR A 144 -7.85 -6.36 4.16
C TYR A 144 -8.35 -6.13 2.71
N PRO A 145 -8.68 -7.20 1.95
CA PRO A 145 -9.27 -7.07 0.64
C PRO A 145 -10.62 -6.34 0.68
N ALA A 146 -10.75 -5.18 -0.02
CA ALA A 146 -11.94 -4.35 0.03
C ALA A 146 -12.31 -3.70 -1.32
N SER A 147 -11.56 -3.96 -2.39
CA SER A 147 -11.80 -3.35 -3.69
C SER A 147 -12.80 -4.16 -4.56
N HIS A 148 -13.10 -3.64 -5.73
CA HIS A 148 -13.86 -4.34 -6.77
C HIS A 148 -12.93 -4.98 -7.83
N GLY A 149 -11.74 -5.45 -7.40
CA GLY A 149 -10.77 -6.16 -8.24
C GLY A 149 -9.48 -5.39 -8.52
N CYS A 150 -9.45 -4.07 -8.38
CA CYS A 150 -8.22 -3.28 -8.48
C CYS A 150 -7.33 -3.43 -7.23
N ILE A 151 -6.05 -3.10 -7.36
CA ILE A 151 -5.09 -3.05 -6.26
C ILE A 151 -5.00 -1.60 -5.78
N ARG A 152 -5.55 -1.32 -4.59
CA ARG A 152 -5.45 0.00 -3.95
C ARG A 152 -4.15 0.11 -3.18
N LEU A 153 -3.46 1.24 -3.35
CA LEU A 153 -2.23 1.58 -2.64
C LEU A 153 -2.43 2.88 -1.85
N PRO A 154 -1.67 3.09 -0.76
CA PRO A 154 -1.54 4.41 -0.16
C PRO A 154 -1.09 5.44 -1.21
N ASN A 155 -1.54 6.69 -1.10
CA ASN A 155 -1.31 7.71 -2.13
C ASN A 155 0.18 7.88 -2.48
N SER A 156 1.04 8.03 -1.48
CA SER A 156 2.49 8.17 -1.67
C SER A 156 3.13 6.94 -2.33
N ALA A 157 2.62 5.74 -2.02
CA ALA A 157 3.04 4.49 -2.64
C ALA A 157 2.59 4.42 -4.10
N ALA A 158 1.32 4.72 -4.40
CA ALA A 158 0.79 4.72 -5.76
C ALA A 158 1.61 5.62 -6.68
N ARG A 159 1.95 6.83 -6.21
CA ARG A 159 2.84 7.73 -6.94
C ARG A 159 4.20 7.09 -7.23
N ARG A 160 4.84 6.44 -6.25
CA ARG A 160 6.14 5.78 -6.45
C ARG A 160 6.08 4.66 -7.50
N PHE A 161 5.04 3.82 -7.46
CA PHE A 161 4.83 2.79 -8.46
C PHE A 161 4.57 3.41 -9.85
N TYR A 162 3.75 4.46 -9.90
CA TYR A 162 3.43 5.18 -11.12
C TYR A 162 4.67 5.80 -11.76
N ASP A 163 5.51 6.51 -10.96
CA ASP A 163 6.73 7.16 -11.44
C ASP A 163 7.77 6.12 -11.91
N ALA A 164 7.84 4.95 -11.28
CA ALA A 164 8.75 3.87 -11.65
C ALA A 164 8.30 3.07 -12.87
N ALA A 165 6.99 3.06 -13.19
CA ALA A 165 6.42 2.29 -14.27
C ALA A 165 6.59 2.96 -15.64
N VAL A 166 6.80 2.12 -16.65
CA VAL A 166 6.56 2.44 -18.07
C VAL A 166 5.55 1.45 -18.62
N VAL A 167 4.92 1.74 -19.76
CA VAL A 167 4.12 0.74 -20.49
C VAL A 167 5.03 -0.45 -20.80
N GLY A 168 4.56 -1.67 -20.53
CA GLY A 168 5.37 -2.89 -20.61
C GLY A 168 6.02 -3.31 -19.29
N THR A 169 6.04 -2.49 -18.22
CA THR A 169 6.59 -2.89 -16.92
C THR A 169 5.94 -4.18 -16.42
N PRO A 170 6.73 -5.25 -16.12
CA PRO A 170 6.20 -6.53 -15.64
C PRO A 170 5.57 -6.42 -14.24
N VAL A 171 4.45 -7.11 -14.06
CA VAL A 171 3.75 -7.21 -12.78
C VAL A 171 3.36 -8.66 -12.52
N LEU A 172 3.83 -9.23 -11.42
CA LEU A 172 3.45 -10.55 -10.94
C LEU A 172 2.44 -10.40 -9.79
N ILE A 173 1.26 -10.99 -9.94
CA ILE A 173 0.27 -11.11 -8.86
C ILE A 173 0.26 -12.56 -8.42
N LYS A 174 0.57 -12.83 -7.16
CA LYS A 174 0.64 -14.18 -6.58
C LYS A 174 -0.20 -14.29 -5.30
N ARG A 175 -0.47 -15.51 -4.90
CA ARG A 175 -1.06 -15.87 -3.58
C ARG A 175 0.01 -16.37 -2.66
#